data_8af23b5ce562b3cf29ed910b01685b6c
#
_entry.id   8af23b5ce562b3cf29ed910b01685b6c
#
_cell.length_a   1.000
_cell.length_b   1.000
_cell.length_c   1.000
_cell.angle_alpha   90.00
_cell.angle_beta   90.00
_cell.angle_gamma   90.00
#
_symmetry.space_group_name_H-M   'P 1'
#
loop_
_entity.id
_entity.type
_entity.pdbx_description
1 polymer ?
#
loop_
_entity_poly.entity_id
_entity_poly.type
_entity_poly.pdbx_seq_one_letter_code
_entity_poly.pdbx_strand_id
1 'polypeptide(L)'
;MCDALCHAIESYWSVNSTEESRAYSREAILSILRHMDGYLENTESGNAGMLRAAHTAGKAINITQTTAGHAMCYKITSLFGVAHGHAAILCDRILFPWMVKNTALCIDPRGEAYLKEILNEIGTAMGGTDAGSGAEELVRLFERLELKIQAADGEQYEILKTSVNPVRLGNHPVRLSLETIDELYHKILR
;
A
#
# COMPACT_ATOMS: atom_id res chain seq x y z
N MET A 1 -9.51 5.37 -6.62
CA MET A 1 -9.73 4.20 -5.74
C MET A 1 -8.41 3.59 -5.27
N CYS A 2 -7.61 2.95 -6.11
CA CYS A 2 -6.37 2.26 -5.70
C CYS A 2 -5.41 3.16 -4.91
N ASP A 3 -5.15 4.38 -5.37
CA ASP A 3 -4.31 5.36 -4.69
C ASP A 3 -4.81 5.67 -3.26
N ALA A 4 -6.12 5.90 -3.11
CA ALA A 4 -6.72 6.14 -1.79
C ALA A 4 -6.62 4.92 -0.87
N LEU A 5 -6.75 3.69 -1.41
CA LEU A 5 -6.57 2.48 -0.61
C LEU A 5 -5.11 2.34 -0.14
N CYS A 6 -4.14 2.57 -1.03
CA CYS A 6 -2.72 2.55 -0.68
C CYS A 6 -2.38 3.65 0.35
N HIS A 7 -2.92 4.87 0.20
CA HIS A 7 -2.78 5.92 1.20
C HIS A 7 -3.29 5.48 2.59
N ALA A 8 -4.47 4.85 2.66
CA ALA A 8 -5.02 4.37 3.92
C ALA A 8 -4.17 3.24 4.52
N ILE A 9 -3.73 2.26 3.72
CA ILE A 9 -2.89 1.16 4.16
C ILE A 9 -1.52 1.68 4.64
N GLU A 10 -0.84 2.51 3.83
CA GLU A 10 0.48 3.04 4.18
C GLU A 10 0.45 3.98 5.39
N SER A 11 -0.61 4.79 5.52
CA SER A 11 -0.81 5.60 6.72
C SER A 11 -0.96 4.75 7.97
N TYR A 12 -1.63 3.60 7.86
CA TYR A 12 -1.88 2.72 9.00
C TYR A 12 -0.59 2.15 9.57
N TRP A 13 0.30 1.63 8.72
CA TRP A 13 1.55 1.01 9.16
C TRP A 13 2.73 1.98 9.31
N SER A 14 2.59 3.26 8.90
CA SER A 14 3.67 4.24 9.01
C SER A 14 4.22 4.35 10.44
N VAL A 15 5.54 4.51 10.59
CA VAL A 15 6.15 4.83 11.89
C VAL A 15 5.61 6.13 12.49
N ASN A 16 5.06 7.01 11.65
CA ASN A 16 4.44 8.27 12.04
C ASN A 16 2.94 8.13 12.35
N SER A 17 2.37 6.92 12.33
CA SER A 17 0.95 6.72 12.57
C SER A 17 0.57 7.08 14.01
N THR A 18 -0.55 7.76 14.14
CA THR A 18 -1.20 8.14 15.39
C THR A 18 -2.52 7.38 15.55
N GLU A 19 -3.14 7.41 16.71
CA GLU A 19 -4.47 6.87 16.91
C GLU A 19 -5.49 7.50 15.94
N GLU A 20 -5.41 8.83 15.76
CA GLU A 20 -6.28 9.56 14.83
C GLU A 20 -6.06 9.11 13.37
N SER A 21 -4.81 9.04 12.90
CA SER A 21 -4.55 8.61 11.52
C SER A 21 -4.98 7.17 11.26
N ARG A 22 -4.79 6.26 12.24
CA ARG A 22 -5.27 4.87 12.13
C ARG A 22 -6.79 4.77 12.09
N ALA A 23 -7.49 5.61 12.87
CA ALA A 23 -8.96 5.68 12.79
C ALA A 23 -9.43 6.09 11.38
N TYR A 24 -8.84 7.15 10.81
CA TYR A 24 -9.12 7.55 9.42
C TYR A 24 -8.75 6.46 8.41
N SER A 25 -7.61 5.81 8.56
CA SER A 25 -7.17 4.74 7.67
C SER A 25 -8.14 3.57 7.68
N ARG A 26 -8.56 3.12 8.87
CA ARG A 26 -9.53 2.05 9.02
C ARG A 26 -10.88 2.39 8.39
N GLU A 27 -11.40 3.59 8.66
CA GLU A 27 -12.63 4.07 8.06
C GLU A 27 -12.53 4.11 6.53
N ALA A 28 -11.41 4.64 5.99
CA ALA A 28 -11.17 4.72 4.56
C ALA A 28 -11.13 3.33 3.90
N ILE A 29 -10.39 2.36 4.46
CA ILE A 29 -10.31 0.98 3.93
C ILE A 29 -11.72 0.38 3.87
N LEU A 30 -12.45 0.38 4.97
CA LEU A 30 -13.81 -0.19 5.04
C LEU A 30 -14.78 0.49 4.08
N SER A 31 -14.68 1.83 3.94
CA SER A 31 -15.54 2.58 3.03
C SER A 31 -15.20 2.34 1.56
N ILE A 32 -13.91 2.25 1.20
CA ILE A 32 -13.46 1.92 -0.15
C ILE A 32 -14.00 0.55 -0.55
N LEU A 33 -13.80 -0.47 0.29
CA LEU A 33 -14.27 -1.84 -0.01
C LEU A 33 -15.78 -1.90 -0.14
N ARG A 34 -16.52 -1.18 0.71
CA ARG A 34 -17.99 -1.12 0.66
C ARG A 34 -18.53 -0.50 -0.63
N HIS A 35 -17.87 0.54 -1.13
CA HIS A 35 -18.37 1.31 -2.28
C HIS A 35 -17.73 0.92 -3.60
N MET A 36 -16.77 -0.02 -3.59
CA MET A 36 -15.97 -0.38 -4.75
C MET A 36 -16.82 -0.85 -5.94
N ASP A 37 -17.76 -1.75 -5.72
CA ASP A 37 -18.59 -2.31 -6.80
C ASP A 37 -19.42 -1.22 -7.47
N GLY A 38 -20.13 -0.42 -6.70
CA GLY A 38 -20.90 0.70 -7.22
C GLY A 38 -20.05 1.76 -7.91
N TYR A 39 -18.80 1.96 -7.45
CA TYR A 39 -17.84 2.85 -8.11
C TYR A 39 -17.39 2.29 -9.47
N LEU A 40 -17.09 0.98 -9.56
CA LEU A 40 -16.70 0.32 -10.81
C LEU A 40 -17.86 0.29 -11.82
N GLU A 41 -19.10 0.17 -11.33
CA GLU A 41 -20.34 0.26 -12.11
C GLU A 41 -20.75 1.71 -12.42
N ASN A 42 -19.98 2.69 -11.95
CA ASN A 42 -20.25 4.12 -12.13
C ASN A 42 -21.62 4.57 -11.59
N THR A 43 -22.07 4.00 -10.47
CA THR A 43 -23.29 4.46 -9.80
C THR A 43 -23.06 5.77 -9.02
N GLU A 44 -24.10 6.60 -8.90
CA GLU A 44 -24.01 7.87 -8.14
C GLU A 44 -23.61 7.62 -6.68
N SER A 45 -24.23 6.64 -6.02
CA SER A 45 -23.92 6.29 -4.62
C SER A 45 -22.51 5.73 -4.45
N GLY A 46 -22.03 4.90 -5.39
CA GLY A 46 -20.68 4.36 -5.43
C GLY A 46 -19.64 5.47 -5.58
N ASN A 47 -19.87 6.38 -6.54
CA ASN A 47 -18.98 7.53 -6.79
C ASN A 47 -18.93 8.48 -5.58
N ALA A 48 -20.08 8.82 -5.00
CA ALA A 48 -20.14 9.67 -3.80
C ALA A 48 -19.48 9.02 -2.57
N GLY A 49 -19.67 7.70 -2.39
CA GLY A 49 -19.04 6.92 -1.32
C GLY A 49 -17.52 6.86 -1.50
N MET A 50 -17.05 6.58 -2.71
CA MET A 50 -15.62 6.54 -3.02
C MET A 50 -14.93 7.90 -2.84
N LEU A 51 -15.59 9.00 -3.22
CA LEU A 51 -15.05 10.34 -3.02
C LEU A 51 -14.84 10.64 -1.52
N ARG A 52 -15.83 10.32 -0.69
CA ARG A 52 -15.71 10.49 0.78
C ARG A 52 -14.61 9.61 1.36
N ALA A 53 -14.52 8.36 0.94
CA ALA A 53 -13.48 7.43 1.38
C ALA A 53 -12.07 7.92 0.99
N ALA A 54 -11.90 8.41 -0.23
CA ALA A 54 -10.64 9.00 -0.70
C ALA A 54 -10.26 10.25 0.11
N HIS A 55 -11.23 11.10 0.46
CA HIS A 55 -10.99 12.25 1.34
C HIS A 55 -10.54 11.80 2.75
N THR A 56 -11.16 10.76 3.31
CA THR A 56 -10.77 10.21 4.62
C THR A 56 -9.36 9.62 4.58
N ALA A 57 -9.00 8.89 3.51
CA ALA A 57 -7.63 8.42 3.29
C ALA A 57 -6.63 9.59 3.18
N GLY A 58 -7.04 10.68 2.53
CA GLY A 58 -6.27 11.93 2.45
C GLY A 58 -5.97 12.56 3.82
N LYS A 59 -6.93 12.53 4.76
CA LYS A 59 -6.70 12.99 6.14
C LYS A 59 -5.65 12.13 6.85
N ALA A 60 -5.72 10.81 6.71
CA ALA A 60 -4.77 9.89 7.31
C ALA A 60 -3.35 10.16 6.81
N ILE A 61 -3.16 10.17 5.48
CA ILE A 61 -1.84 10.32 4.88
C ILE A 61 -1.24 11.72 5.06
N ASN A 62 -2.06 12.74 5.26
CA ASN A 62 -1.60 14.09 5.61
C ASN A 62 -0.90 14.14 6.99
N ILE A 63 -1.28 13.26 7.92
CA ILE A 63 -0.63 13.14 9.23
C ILE A 63 0.68 12.35 9.11
N THR A 64 0.68 11.24 8.39
CA THR A 64 1.74 10.21 8.47
C THR A 64 2.78 10.28 7.35
N GLN A 65 2.45 10.92 6.23
CA GLN A 65 3.15 10.80 4.97
C GLN A 65 3.15 9.36 4.41
N THR A 66 3.53 9.19 3.14
CA THR A 66 3.63 7.88 2.47
C THR A 66 4.90 7.13 2.89
N THR A 67 4.92 5.83 2.61
CA THR A 67 6.00 4.90 2.96
C THR A 67 6.63 4.23 1.72
N ALA A 68 7.06 2.98 1.84
CA ALA A 68 7.77 2.27 0.77
C ALA A 68 6.93 2.06 -0.50
N GLY A 69 5.63 1.79 -0.40
CA GLY A 69 4.77 1.59 -1.57
C GLY A 69 4.83 2.78 -2.52
N HIS A 70 4.58 3.98 -2.00
CA HIS A 70 4.69 5.21 -2.78
C HIS A 70 6.14 5.58 -3.11
N ALA A 71 7.11 5.29 -2.24
CA ALA A 71 8.51 5.52 -2.57
C ALA A 71 8.95 4.75 -3.82
N MET A 72 8.45 3.52 -3.98
CA MET A 72 8.76 2.62 -5.10
C MET A 72 7.92 2.92 -6.35
N CYS A 73 6.64 3.32 -6.20
CA CYS A 73 5.72 3.46 -7.32
C CYS A 73 6.02 4.65 -8.24
N TYR A 74 6.66 5.73 -7.77
CA TYR A 74 6.91 6.93 -8.59
C TYR A 74 7.70 6.63 -9.85
N LYS A 75 8.74 5.81 -9.73
CA LYS A 75 9.56 5.47 -10.89
C LYS A 75 8.84 4.49 -11.81
N ILE A 76 8.02 3.58 -11.28
CA ILE A 76 7.15 2.71 -12.09
C ILE A 76 6.22 3.57 -12.94
N THR A 77 5.54 4.55 -12.34
CA THR A 77 4.67 5.49 -13.05
C THR A 77 5.40 6.18 -14.21
N SER A 78 6.62 6.69 -13.99
CA SER A 78 7.35 7.44 -15.01
C SER A 78 7.97 6.57 -16.10
N LEU A 79 8.40 5.34 -15.79
CA LEU A 79 9.02 4.42 -16.76
C LEU A 79 7.99 3.71 -17.63
N PHE A 80 6.87 3.31 -17.05
CA PHE A 80 5.88 2.47 -17.75
C PHE A 80 4.62 3.24 -18.17
N GLY A 81 4.50 4.52 -17.81
CA GLY A 81 3.36 5.36 -18.20
C GLY A 81 2.02 4.92 -17.57
N VAL A 82 2.04 4.13 -16.51
CA VAL A 82 0.82 3.69 -15.82
C VAL A 82 0.31 4.76 -14.85
N ALA A 83 -0.98 4.73 -14.55
CA ALA A 83 -1.58 5.65 -13.59
C ALA A 83 -0.94 5.47 -12.20
N HIS A 84 -0.79 6.57 -11.44
CA HIS A 84 -0.12 6.57 -10.14
C HIS A 84 -0.71 5.56 -9.16
N GLY A 85 -2.03 5.56 -8.95
CA GLY A 85 -2.67 4.60 -8.07
C GLY A 85 -2.58 3.13 -8.53
N HIS A 86 -2.42 2.89 -9.85
CA HIS A 86 -2.10 1.57 -10.38
C HIS A 86 -0.68 1.15 -9.94
N ALA A 87 0.31 2.03 -10.10
CA ALA A 87 1.67 1.75 -9.66
C ALA A 87 1.77 1.55 -8.13
N ALA A 88 1.01 2.32 -7.34
CA ALA A 88 0.99 2.20 -5.89
C ALA A 88 0.47 0.83 -5.43
N ILE A 89 -0.68 0.38 -5.95
CA ILE A 89 -1.24 -0.93 -5.55
C ILE A 89 -0.39 -2.11 -6.04
N LEU A 90 0.32 -1.96 -7.17
CA LEU A 90 1.33 -2.93 -7.61
C LEU A 90 2.43 -3.14 -6.56
N CYS A 91 2.85 -2.07 -5.89
CA CYS A 91 3.85 -2.16 -4.82
C CYS A 91 3.25 -2.74 -3.55
N ASP A 92 2.12 -2.21 -3.09
CA ASP A 92 1.54 -2.59 -1.79
C ASP A 92 1.06 -4.04 -1.75
N ARG A 93 0.55 -4.60 -2.87
CA ARG A 93 0.17 -6.01 -2.96
C ARG A 93 1.33 -6.98 -2.74
N ILE A 94 2.57 -6.52 -2.95
CA ILE A 94 3.79 -7.31 -2.69
C ILE A 94 4.39 -6.96 -1.33
N LEU A 95 4.39 -5.67 -0.96
CA LEU A 95 4.93 -5.20 0.32
C LEU A 95 4.18 -5.74 1.52
N PHE A 96 2.84 -5.74 1.50
CA PHE A 96 2.06 -6.18 2.65
C PHE A 96 2.34 -7.65 3.01
N PRO A 97 2.16 -8.64 2.10
CA PRO A 97 2.48 -10.03 2.44
C PRO A 97 3.97 -10.26 2.73
N TRP A 98 4.86 -9.45 2.16
CA TRP A 98 6.29 -9.51 2.48
C TRP A 98 6.55 -9.04 3.92
N MET A 99 5.95 -7.93 4.36
CA MET A 99 6.09 -7.42 5.72
C MET A 99 5.56 -8.40 6.77
N VAL A 100 4.40 -9.03 6.51
CA VAL A 100 3.82 -10.06 7.40
C VAL A 100 4.83 -11.17 7.70
N LYS A 101 5.65 -11.54 6.71
CA LYS A 101 6.69 -12.58 6.84
C LYS A 101 8.02 -12.09 7.41
N ASN A 102 8.24 -10.78 7.47
CA ASN A 102 9.52 -10.17 7.81
C ASN A 102 9.43 -9.17 8.96
N THR A 103 8.51 -9.35 9.91
CA THR A 103 8.32 -8.45 11.06
C THR A 103 9.54 -8.35 11.95
N ALA A 104 10.43 -9.35 11.97
CA ALA A 104 11.70 -9.32 12.69
C ALA A 104 12.66 -8.20 12.19
N LEU A 105 12.45 -7.67 10.97
CA LEU A 105 13.20 -6.53 10.43
C LEU A 105 12.58 -5.18 10.82
N CYS A 106 11.69 -5.16 11.81
CA CYS A 106 11.00 -3.96 12.30
C CYS A 106 12.01 -2.90 12.74
N ILE A 107 11.81 -1.66 12.27
CA ILE A 107 12.55 -0.47 12.68
C ILE A 107 11.63 0.59 13.32
N ASP A 108 10.34 0.28 13.46
CA ASP A 108 9.42 1.14 14.19
C ASP A 108 9.83 1.22 15.67
N PRO A 109 10.00 2.42 16.23
CA PRO A 109 10.39 2.58 17.65
C PRO A 109 9.39 1.96 18.64
N ARG A 110 8.15 1.69 18.21
CA ARG A 110 7.14 1.00 19.03
C ARG A 110 7.35 -0.51 19.08
N GLY A 111 8.22 -1.05 18.21
CA GLY A 111 8.70 -2.43 18.24
C GLY A 111 7.89 -3.42 17.39
N GLU A 112 8.44 -4.64 17.24
CA GLU A 112 7.88 -5.70 16.40
C GLU A 112 6.48 -6.14 16.84
N ALA A 113 6.21 -6.21 18.16
CA ALA A 113 4.90 -6.61 18.67
C ALA A 113 3.80 -5.62 18.22
N TYR A 114 4.08 -4.32 18.29
CA TYR A 114 3.20 -3.28 17.77
C TYR A 114 2.99 -3.41 16.25
N LEU A 115 4.05 -3.63 15.49
CA LEU A 115 3.94 -3.84 14.04
C LEU A 115 3.01 -5.02 13.72
N LYS A 116 3.16 -6.15 14.41
CA LYS A 116 2.29 -7.32 14.23
C LYS A 116 0.82 -7.01 14.52
N GLU A 117 0.55 -6.25 15.57
CA GLU A 117 -0.80 -5.79 15.92
C GLU A 117 -1.39 -4.93 14.79
N ILE A 118 -0.64 -3.93 14.34
CA ILE A 118 -1.05 -3.03 13.24
C ILE A 118 -1.32 -3.79 11.94
N LEU A 119 -0.46 -4.74 11.57
CA LEU A 119 -0.66 -5.55 10.36
C LEU A 119 -1.92 -6.43 10.49
N ASN A 120 -2.24 -6.95 11.69
CA ASN A 120 -3.48 -7.68 11.95
C ASN A 120 -4.73 -6.77 11.86
N GLU A 121 -4.65 -5.54 12.36
CA GLU A 121 -5.73 -4.56 12.24
C GLU A 121 -6.00 -4.22 10.77
N ILE A 122 -4.96 -3.98 9.97
CA ILE A 122 -5.08 -3.77 8.52
C ILE A 122 -5.70 -5.01 7.86
N GLY A 123 -5.20 -6.20 8.19
CA GLY A 123 -5.71 -7.45 7.63
C GLY A 123 -7.19 -7.65 7.90
N THR A 124 -7.64 -7.35 9.12
CA THR A 124 -9.04 -7.40 9.50
C THR A 124 -9.87 -6.33 8.75
N ALA A 125 -9.35 -5.12 8.60
CA ALA A 125 -10.02 -4.05 7.84
C ALA A 125 -10.16 -4.41 6.34
N MET A 126 -9.19 -5.17 5.79
CA MET A 126 -9.23 -5.71 4.42
C MET A 126 -10.22 -6.88 4.23
N GLY A 127 -10.83 -7.38 5.31
CA GLY A 127 -11.78 -8.50 5.27
C GLY A 127 -11.20 -9.86 5.63
N GLY A 128 -9.92 -9.92 6.00
CA GLY A 128 -9.28 -11.12 6.54
C GLY A 128 -9.57 -11.34 8.03
N THR A 129 -9.08 -12.46 8.56
CA THR A 129 -9.12 -12.79 9.99
C THR A 129 -7.84 -12.40 10.73
N ASP A 130 -6.76 -12.15 9.98
CA ASP A 130 -5.44 -11.80 10.45
C ASP A 130 -4.65 -11.05 9.37
N ALA A 131 -3.39 -10.69 9.65
CA ALA A 131 -2.52 -10.00 8.70
C ALA A 131 -2.29 -10.81 7.40
N GLY A 132 -2.13 -12.12 7.51
CA GLY A 132 -1.84 -13.00 6.37
C GLY A 132 -3.02 -13.07 5.41
N SER A 133 -4.20 -13.44 5.93
CA SER A 133 -5.43 -13.52 5.13
C SER A 133 -5.84 -12.14 4.56
N GLY A 134 -5.65 -11.05 5.31
CA GLY A 134 -5.92 -9.71 4.80
C GLY A 134 -4.95 -9.27 3.69
N ALA A 135 -3.68 -9.68 3.75
CA ALA A 135 -2.74 -9.47 2.66
C ALA A 135 -3.13 -10.23 1.40
N GLU A 136 -3.68 -11.45 1.54
CA GLU A 136 -4.26 -12.21 0.43
C GLU A 136 -5.49 -11.51 -0.17
N GLU A 137 -6.35 -10.88 0.66
CA GLU A 137 -7.48 -10.09 0.15
C GLU A 137 -7.02 -8.91 -0.72
N LEU A 138 -5.92 -8.22 -0.35
CA LEU A 138 -5.35 -7.18 -1.19
C LEU A 138 -4.86 -7.73 -2.53
N VAL A 139 -4.24 -8.91 -2.54
CA VAL A 139 -3.81 -9.58 -3.79
C VAL A 139 -5.02 -9.95 -4.64
N ARG A 140 -6.08 -10.54 -4.06
CA ARG A 140 -7.33 -10.89 -4.78
C ARG A 140 -8.02 -9.64 -5.35
N LEU A 141 -8.03 -8.54 -4.59
CA LEU A 141 -8.57 -7.28 -5.08
C LEU A 141 -7.81 -6.79 -6.30
N PHE A 142 -6.47 -6.85 -6.27
CA PHE A 142 -5.64 -6.49 -7.41
C PHE A 142 -5.93 -7.37 -8.64
N GLU A 143 -6.04 -8.69 -8.46
CA GLU A 143 -6.37 -9.63 -9.54
C GLU A 143 -7.75 -9.33 -10.14
N ARG A 144 -8.74 -9.04 -9.29
CA ARG A 144 -10.10 -8.67 -9.72
C ARG A 144 -10.12 -7.38 -10.56
N LEU A 145 -9.22 -6.44 -10.31
CA LEU A 145 -9.12 -5.20 -11.08
C LEU A 145 -8.43 -5.39 -12.45
N GLU A 146 -7.90 -6.58 -12.73
CA GLU A 146 -7.21 -6.94 -13.98
C GLU A 146 -6.11 -5.93 -14.39
N LEU A 147 -5.49 -5.28 -13.41
CA LEU A 147 -4.44 -4.30 -13.64
C LEU A 147 -3.17 -5.00 -14.14
N LYS A 148 -2.72 -4.59 -15.33
CA LYS A 148 -1.54 -5.19 -15.99
C LYS A 148 -0.41 -4.17 -16.06
N ILE A 149 0.83 -4.69 -16.00
CA ILE A 149 2.03 -3.90 -16.25
C ILE A 149 2.97 -4.72 -17.12
N GLN A 150 3.76 -4.02 -17.92
CA GLN A 150 4.83 -4.64 -18.71
C GLN A 150 5.96 -5.07 -17.78
N ALA A 151 6.57 -6.22 -18.05
CA ALA A 151 7.77 -6.66 -17.35
C ALA A 151 8.94 -5.69 -17.61
N ALA A 152 9.76 -5.45 -16.58
CA ALA A 152 10.95 -4.63 -16.71
C ALA A 152 12.11 -5.42 -17.31
N ASP A 153 13.01 -4.71 -17.99
CA ASP A 153 14.32 -5.23 -18.39
C ASP A 153 15.40 -4.94 -17.34
N GLY A 154 16.62 -5.46 -17.55
CA GLY A 154 17.71 -5.32 -16.60
C GLY A 154 18.12 -3.87 -16.31
N GLU A 155 18.13 -2.99 -17.32
CA GLU A 155 18.45 -1.57 -17.15
C GLU A 155 17.36 -0.85 -16.34
N GLN A 156 16.11 -1.16 -16.60
CA GLN A 156 14.97 -0.61 -15.87
C GLN A 156 14.99 -1.02 -14.38
N TYR A 157 15.37 -2.25 -14.05
CA TYR A 157 15.53 -2.67 -12.65
C TYR A 157 16.62 -1.88 -11.93
N GLU A 158 17.77 -1.61 -12.58
CA GLU A 158 18.82 -0.77 -11.99
C GLU A 158 18.35 0.67 -11.72
N ILE A 159 17.58 1.25 -12.65
CA ILE A 159 16.99 2.57 -12.49
C ILE A 159 15.97 2.56 -11.34
N LEU A 160 15.11 1.55 -11.27
CA LEU A 160 14.06 1.42 -10.25
C LEU A 160 14.68 1.38 -8.85
N LYS A 161 15.59 0.46 -8.59
CA LYS A 161 16.17 0.27 -7.24
C LYS A 161 16.95 1.48 -6.73
N THR A 162 17.60 2.23 -7.63
CA THR A 162 18.41 3.40 -7.25
C THR A 162 17.59 4.69 -7.12
N SER A 163 16.33 4.70 -7.58
CA SER A 163 15.46 5.89 -7.60
C SER A 163 14.55 6.02 -6.39
N VAL A 164 14.53 5.03 -5.48
CA VAL A 164 13.62 5.02 -4.35
C VAL A 164 13.93 6.15 -3.37
N ASN A 165 12.92 6.95 -2.99
CA ASN A 165 13.10 8.10 -2.12
C ASN A 165 13.41 7.67 -0.67
N PRO A 166 14.63 7.96 -0.13
CA PRO A 166 15.04 7.51 1.19
C PRO A 166 14.23 8.15 2.33
N VAL A 167 13.71 9.37 2.14
CA VAL A 167 12.90 10.05 3.17
C VAL A 167 11.59 9.29 3.38
N ARG A 168 10.95 8.84 2.29
CA ARG A 168 9.73 8.04 2.38
C ARG A 168 9.99 6.63 2.92
N LEU A 169 11.14 6.04 2.60
CA LEU A 169 11.58 4.78 3.21
C LEU A 169 11.77 4.91 4.72
N GLY A 170 12.18 6.07 5.21
CA GLY A 170 12.28 6.36 6.65
C GLY A 170 10.94 6.32 7.41
N ASN A 171 9.81 6.44 6.70
CA ASN A 171 8.47 6.31 7.28
C ASN A 171 7.98 4.86 7.30
N HIS A 172 8.66 3.94 6.61
CA HIS A 172 8.27 2.54 6.51
C HIS A 172 8.69 1.75 7.77
N PRO A 173 7.82 0.89 8.34
CA PRO A 173 8.10 0.27 9.64
C PRO A 173 9.10 -0.88 9.60
N VAL A 174 9.47 -1.35 8.41
CA VAL A 174 10.40 -2.47 8.19
C VAL A 174 11.59 -2.00 7.35
N ARG A 175 12.78 -2.42 7.74
CA ARG A 175 14.00 -2.07 7.00
C ARG A 175 14.01 -2.73 5.62
N LEU A 176 14.23 -1.92 4.59
CA LEU A 176 14.42 -2.37 3.21
C LEU A 176 15.86 -2.01 2.77
N SER A 177 16.70 -3.04 2.55
CA SER A 177 17.99 -2.87 1.91
C SER A 177 17.83 -2.69 0.40
N LEU A 178 18.89 -2.25 -0.29
CA LEU A 178 18.86 -2.16 -1.76
C LEU A 178 18.61 -3.52 -2.42
N GLU A 179 19.15 -4.60 -1.86
CA GLU A 179 18.92 -5.97 -2.32
C GLU A 179 17.47 -6.37 -2.15
N THR A 180 16.87 -6.04 -0.99
CA THR A 180 15.44 -6.30 -0.74
C THR A 180 14.55 -5.51 -1.70
N ILE A 181 14.87 -4.23 -1.95
CA ILE A 181 14.14 -3.39 -2.91
C ILE A 181 14.21 -3.99 -4.32
N ASP A 182 15.38 -4.46 -4.74
CA ASP A 182 15.57 -5.11 -6.03
C ASP A 182 14.73 -6.39 -6.15
N GLU A 183 14.78 -7.27 -5.15
CA GLU A 183 13.93 -8.47 -5.09
C GLU A 183 12.44 -8.17 -5.15
N LEU A 184 11.99 -7.10 -4.46
CA LEU A 184 10.61 -6.68 -4.46
C LEU A 184 10.19 -6.18 -5.85
N TYR A 185 11.00 -5.36 -6.53
CA TYR A 185 10.70 -4.95 -7.90
C TYR A 185 10.59 -6.12 -8.87
N HIS A 186 11.45 -7.13 -8.73
CA HIS A 186 11.33 -8.35 -9.54
C HIS A 186 10.05 -9.14 -9.28
N LYS A 187 9.42 -9.00 -8.11
CA LYS A 187 8.09 -9.59 -7.81
C LYS A 187 6.93 -8.71 -8.28
N ILE A 188 7.11 -7.39 -8.25
CA ILE A 188 6.10 -6.41 -8.65
C ILE A 188 5.87 -6.42 -10.17
N LEU A 189 6.95 -6.55 -10.94
CA LEU A 189 6.98 -6.35 -12.40
C LEU A 189 7.12 -7.68 -13.20
N ARG A 190 6.52 -8.73 -12.68
CA ARG A 190 6.44 -10.04 -13.36
C ARG A 190 5.18 -10.17 -14.19
#